data_c7f28f13b6e592b32436008e5e47a50c
#
_entry.id   c7f28f13b6e592b32436008e5e47a50c
#
_cell.length_a   1.000
_cell.length_b   1.000
_cell.length_c   1.000
_cell.angle_alpha   90.00
_cell.angle_beta   90.00
_cell.angle_gamma   90.00
#
_symmetry.space_group_name_H-M   'P 1'
#
loop_
_entity.id
_entity.type
_entity.pdbx_description
1 polymer ?
#
loop_
_entity_poly.entity_id
_entity_poly.type
_entity_poly.pdbx_seq_one_letter_code
_entity_poly.pdbx_strand_id
1 'polypeptide(L)'
;GTSASDVFTGLYAFGAISAALYDREKTGKGQFIDVAMLDATFSCLENAVINTCVFGTDPQRVGNSHPTSVPFGTFPTSDGEIIITCSRDPAFYSLCRALGREDMVEDPRFSKAEARRQHKAELTEEISRFTRARTLDECERIFEAHGVPNGRINTMKMICADPQIAARNMIVEVEHPVAGTYRMAGSPLKFGNYPDTTYEPAPTLGQHTREVLAEYLKMPEEEIETMLKEQKELVHT
;
A
#
# COMPACT_ATOMS: atom_id res chain seq x y z
N GLY A 1 -8.64 8.24 0.88
CA GLY A 1 -7.42 7.59 0.49
C GLY A 1 -6.73 6.97 1.68
N THR A 2 -5.66 6.26 1.43
CA THR A 2 -4.78 5.68 2.46
C THR A 2 -3.91 6.76 3.09
N SER A 3 -3.64 6.69 4.40
CA SER A 3 -2.71 7.54 5.14
C SER A 3 -1.25 7.15 4.82
N ALA A 4 -0.83 7.33 3.56
CA ALA A 4 0.46 6.85 3.08
C ALA A 4 1.64 7.49 3.83
N SER A 5 1.58 8.81 4.07
CA SER A 5 2.63 9.52 4.81
C SER A 5 2.81 8.98 6.22
N ASP A 6 1.70 8.71 6.93
CA ASP A 6 1.71 8.13 8.29
C ASP A 6 2.37 6.76 8.29
N VAL A 7 1.95 5.89 7.37
CA VAL A 7 2.47 4.51 7.26
C VAL A 7 3.96 4.53 6.93
N PHE A 8 4.40 5.33 5.95
CA PHE A 8 5.83 5.41 5.60
C PHE A 8 6.66 5.97 6.74
N THR A 9 6.20 7.02 7.42
CA THR A 9 6.89 7.59 8.58
C THR A 9 7.01 6.56 9.69
N GLY A 10 5.94 5.81 9.96
CA GLY A 10 5.97 4.71 10.93
C GLY A 10 6.96 3.61 10.57
N LEU A 11 7.07 3.24 9.30
CA LEU A 11 8.06 2.25 8.83
C LEU A 11 9.50 2.75 8.96
N TYR A 12 9.77 4.03 8.63
CA TYR A 12 11.09 4.63 8.87
C TYR A 12 11.41 4.68 10.37
N ALA A 13 10.46 5.08 11.21
CA ALA A 13 10.63 5.09 12.67
C ALA A 13 10.92 3.68 13.22
N PHE A 14 10.18 2.66 12.78
CA PHE A 14 10.43 1.27 13.16
C PHE A 14 11.87 0.83 12.81
N GLY A 15 12.31 1.10 11.59
CA GLY A 15 13.66 0.78 11.14
C GLY A 15 14.75 1.51 11.94
N ALA A 16 14.56 2.82 12.15
CA ALA A 16 15.50 3.65 12.91
C ALA A 16 15.59 3.23 14.39
N ILE A 17 14.46 2.95 15.04
CA ILE A 17 14.42 2.45 16.42
C ILE A 17 15.13 1.10 16.54
N SER A 18 14.86 0.17 15.62
CA SER A 18 15.50 -1.15 15.61
C SER A 18 17.02 -1.03 15.47
N ALA A 19 17.50 -0.16 14.57
CA ALA A 19 18.93 0.11 14.39
C ALA A 19 19.55 0.76 15.64
N ALA A 20 18.87 1.72 16.27
CA ALA A 20 19.32 2.38 17.49
C ALA A 20 19.39 1.42 18.68
N LEU A 21 18.42 0.52 18.82
CA LEU A 21 18.44 -0.54 19.83
C LEU A 21 19.63 -1.48 19.64
N TYR A 22 19.88 -1.90 18.40
CA TYR A 22 21.03 -2.75 18.08
C TYR A 22 22.38 -2.04 18.36
N ASP A 23 22.49 -0.75 18.04
CA ASP A 23 23.67 0.07 18.38
C ASP A 23 23.84 0.22 19.90
N ARG A 24 22.75 0.46 20.63
CA ARG A 24 22.76 0.55 22.09
C ARG A 24 23.26 -0.74 22.77
N GLU A 25 22.91 -1.91 22.26
CA GLU A 25 23.43 -3.19 22.75
C GLU A 25 24.97 -3.32 22.63
N LYS A 26 25.56 -2.65 21.62
CA LYS A 26 27.02 -2.67 21.41
C LYS A 26 27.74 -1.55 22.15
N THR A 27 27.14 -0.36 22.22
CA THR A 27 27.81 0.85 22.70
C THR A 27 27.40 1.25 24.12
N GLY A 28 26.28 0.72 24.62
CA GLY A 28 25.67 1.14 25.88
C GLY A 28 25.03 2.53 25.83
N LYS A 29 24.96 3.18 24.66
CA LYS A 29 24.49 4.56 24.51
C LYS A 29 23.19 4.62 23.72
N GLY A 30 22.19 5.32 24.28
CA GLY A 30 20.98 5.71 23.55
C GLY A 30 21.22 6.91 22.64
N GLN A 31 20.28 7.17 21.74
CA GLN A 31 20.31 8.34 20.86
C GLN A 31 18.91 8.92 20.65
N PHE A 32 18.84 10.18 20.28
CA PHE A 32 17.63 10.83 19.82
C PHE A 32 17.42 10.52 18.34
N ILE A 33 16.17 10.23 17.97
CA ILE A 33 15.79 9.90 16.59
C ILE A 33 14.71 10.88 16.15
N ASP A 34 14.96 11.61 15.07
CA ASP A 34 13.99 12.49 14.42
C ASP A 34 13.55 11.86 13.09
N VAL A 35 12.24 11.68 12.90
CA VAL A 35 11.62 11.15 11.68
C VAL A 35 10.45 12.03 11.30
N ALA A 36 10.69 12.94 10.34
CA ALA A 36 9.66 13.86 9.87
C ALA A 36 8.79 13.22 8.76
N MET A 37 7.48 13.45 8.82
CA MET A 37 6.53 13.01 7.76
C MET A 37 6.88 13.58 6.38
N LEU A 38 7.32 14.83 6.32
CA LEU A 38 7.75 15.48 5.08
C LEU A 38 8.91 14.72 4.44
N ASP A 39 9.93 14.42 5.22
CA ASP A 39 11.14 13.75 4.73
C ASP A 39 10.85 12.32 4.27
N ALA A 40 10.06 11.59 5.05
CA ALA A 40 9.63 10.24 4.72
C ALA A 40 8.82 10.20 3.41
N THR A 41 7.90 11.13 3.22
CA THR A 41 7.10 11.23 2.00
C THR A 41 7.95 11.69 0.80
N PHE A 42 8.82 12.68 1.01
CA PHE A 42 9.72 13.18 -0.01
C PHE A 42 10.67 12.09 -0.52
N SER A 43 11.19 11.23 0.35
CA SER A 43 12.07 10.12 -0.04
C SER A 43 11.40 9.09 -0.96
N CYS A 44 10.06 9.03 -0.98
CA CYS A 44 9.31 8.15 -1.87
C CYS A 44 9.11 8.72 -3.29
N LEU A 45 9.50 10.00 -3.54
CA LEU A 45 9.28 10.66 -4.83
C LEU A 45 10.30 10.29 -5.92
N GLU A 46 11.27 9.44 -5.63
CA GLU A 46 12.22 8.81 -6.57
C GLU A 46 12.57 9.67 -7.81
N ASN A 47 12.04 9.23 -8.97
CA ASN A 47 12.28 9.85 -10.27
C ASN A 47 11.78 11.30 -10.36
N ALA A 48 10.77 11.69 -9.59
CA ALA A 48 10.27 13.07 -9.60
C ALA A 48 11.34 14.05 -9.10
N VAL A 49 12.02 13.69 -8.02
CA VAL A 49 13.12 14.49 -7.46
C VAL A 49 14.28 14.62 -8.47
N ILE A 50 14.69 13.49 -9.08
CA ILE A 50 15.77 13.50 -10.08
C ILE A 50 15.38 14.34 -11.30
N ASN A 51 14.18 14.16 -11.84
CA ASN A 51 13.71 14.90 -13.00
C ASN A 51 13.69 16.42 -12.75
N THR A 52 13.24 16.82 -11.56
CA THR A 52 13.20 18.24 -11.20
C THR A 52 14.60 18.80 -10.91
N CYS A 53 15.40 18.12 -10.10
CA CYS A 53 16.70 18.64 -9.65
C CYS A 53 17.79 18.58 -10.74
N VAL A 54 17.75 17.57 -11.61
CA VAL A 54 18.80 17.36 -12.63
C VAL A 54 18.39 17.93 -13.99
N PHE A 55 17.14 17.72 -14.39
CA PHE A 55 16.67 18.11 -15.73
C PHE A 55 15.77 19.35 -15.72
N GLY A 56 15.44 19.91 -14.54
CA GLY A 56 14.57 21.08 -14.41
C GLY A 56 13.14 20.86 -14.88
N THR A 57 12.67 19.59 -14.89
CA THR A 57 11.36 19.22 -15.43
C THR A 57 10.42 18.77 -14.32
N ASP A 58 9.34 19.50 -14.08
CA ASP A 58 8.31 19.13 -13.14
C ASP A 58 7.45 17.97 -13.68
N PRO A 59 7.24 16.91 -12.88
CA PRO A 59 6.38 15.79 -13.24
C PRO A 59 4.95 16.25 -13.48
N GLN A 60 4.35 15.81 -14.58
CA GLN A 60 2.94 16.05 -14.90
C GLN A 60 2.06 14.93 -14.35
N ARG A 61 0.80 15.25 -14.06
CA ARG A 61 -0.19 14.25 -13.69
C ARG A 61 -0.51 13.35 -14.88
N VAL A 62 -0.32 12.05 -14.74
CA VAL A 62 -0.50 11.05 -15.81
C VAL A 62 -1.65 10.07 -15.55
N GLY A 63 -2.42 10.28 -14.48
CA GLY A 63 -3.48 9.36 -14.06
C GLY A 63 -2.93 7.98 -13.67
N ASN A 64 -3.65 6.93 -14.03
CA ASN A 64 -3.29 5.54 -13.74
C ASN A 64 -2.35 4.93 -14.80
N SER A 65 -1.40 5.70 -15.29
CA SER A 65 -0.42 5.23 -16.27
C SER A 65 1.00 5.64 -15.89
N HIS A 66 1.98 4.86 -16.34
CA HIS A 66 3.38 5.22 -16.11
C HIS A 66 3.79 6.40 -16.99
N PRO A 67 4.60 7.36 -16.48
CA PRO A 67 4.99 8.55 -17.23
C PRO A 67 5.83 8.26 -18.48
N THR A 68 6.71 7.27 -18.42
CA THR A 68 7.70 6.99 -19.48
C THR A 68 7.61 5.58 -20.09
N SER A 69 6.90 4.65 -19.46
CA SER A 69 6.78 3.25 -19.92
C SER A 69 5.41 3.00 -20.57
N VAL A 70 5.38 2.50 -21.81
CA VAL A 70 4.14 2.30 -22.58
C VAL A 70 4.18 0.97 -23.35
N PRO A 71 3.12 0.13 -23.24
CA PRO A 71 1.96 0.28 -22.36
C PRO A 71 2.29 -0.10 -20.90
N PHE A 72 1.88 0.74 -19.99
CA PHE A 72 1.94 0.50 -18.55
C PHE A 72 0.87 1.37 -17.87
N GLY A 73 -0.22 0.74 -17.44
CA GLY A 73 -1.35 1.44 -16.82
C GLY A 73 -2.57 0.57 -16.68
N THR A 74 -3.69 1.19 -16.30
CA THR A 74 -4.99 0.52 -16.17
C THR A 74 -5.80 0.62 -17.45
N PHE A 75 -6.51 -0.45 -17.76
CA PHE A 75 -7.38 -0.56 -18.93
C PHE A 75 -8.76 -1.05 -18.49
N PRO A 76 -9.85 -0.43 -18.97
CA PRO A 76 -11.20 -0.83 -18.61
C PRO A 76 -11.55 -2.19 -19.23
N THR A 77 -12.26 -3.02 -18.47
CA THR A 77 -12.94 -4.22 -18.91
C THR A 77 -14.46 -3.99 -18.92
N SER A 78 -15.26 -4.99 -19.28
CA SER A 78 -16.72 -4.85 -19.24
C SER A 78 -17.29 -4.75 -17.82
N ASP A 79 -16.55 -5.21 -16.81
CA ASP A 79 -16.97 -5.35 -15.41
C ASP A 79 -15.97 -4.81 -14.38
N GLY A 80 -14.89 -4.15 -14.82
CA GLY A 80 -13.86 -3.60 -13.92
C GLY A 80 -12.69 -2.98 -14.66
N GLU A 81 -11.50 -3.09 -14.08
CA GLU A 81 -10.25 -2.59 -14.64
C GLU A 81 -9.12 -3.62 -14.45
N ILE A 82 -8.24 -3.72 -15.45
CA ILE A 82 -7.03 -4.55 -15.41
C ILE A 82 -5.80 -3.68 -15.62
N ILE A 83 -4.73 -3.92 -14.86
CA ILE A 83 -3.43 -3.32 -15.11
C ILE A 83 -2.63 -4.19 -16.07
N ILE A 84 -1.93 -3.57 -17.00
CA ILE A 84 -1.02 -4.21 -17.96
C ILE A 84 0.31 -3.49 -17.92
N THR A 85 1.44 -4.25 -17.87
CA THR A 85 2.80 -3.71 -17.77
C THR A 85 3.72 -4.30 -18.83
N CYS A 86 3.57 -3.87 -20.08
CA CYS A 86 4.25 -4.42 -21.27
C CYS A 86 5.15 -3.41 -21.99
N SER A 87 5.92 -2.62 -21.24
CA SER A 87 6.77 -1.58 -21.82
C SER A 87 8.03 -2.09 -22.55
N ARG A 88 8.51 -3.29 -22.19
CA ARG A 88 9.65 -3.93 -22.87
C ARG A 88 9.17 -4.73 -24.09
N ASP A 89 9.98 -4.78 -25.15
CA ASP A 89 9.60 -5.40 -26.42
C ASP A 89 9.12 -6.85 -26.30
N PRO A 90 9.78 -7.77 -25.55
CA PRO A 90 9.26 -9.13 -25.42
C PRO A 90 7.87 -9.20 -24.80
N ALA A 91 7.59 -8.39 -23.77
CA ALA A 91 6.27 -8.31 -23.14
C ALA A 91 5.23 -7.67 -24.07
N PHE A 92 5.64 -6.66 -24.84
CA PHE A 92 4.79 -6.05 -25.85
C PHE A 92 4.41 -7.03 -26.97
N TYR A 93 5.36 -7.87 -27.44
CA TYR A 93 5.08 -8.91 -28.42
C TYR A 93 4.10 -9.98 -27.87
N SER A 94 4.25 -10.34 -26.60
CA SER A 94 3.27 -11.20 -25.92
C SER A 94 1.88 -10.57 -25.87
N LEU A 95 1.82 -9.28 -25.59
CA LEU A 95 0.56 -8.53 -25.60
C LEU A 95 -0.06 -8.51 -27.02
N CYS A 96 0.71 -8.21 -28.05
CA CYS A 96 0.20 -8.22 -29.44
C CYS A 96 -0.41 -9.58 -29.81
N ARG A 97 0.24 -10.69 -29.44
CA ARG A 97 -0.32 -12.03 -29.63
C ARG A 97 -1.61 -12.25 -28.84
N ALA A 98 -1.65 -11.83 -27.58
CA ALA A 98 -2.84 -11.94 -26.75
C ALA A 98 -4.04 -11.15 -27.30
N LEU A 99 -3.76 -10.00 -27.91
CA LEU A 99 -4.77 -9.16 -28.57
C LEU A 99 -5.21 -9.70 -29.95
N GLY A 100 -4.49 -10.68 -30.54
CA GLY A 100 -4.64 -11.10 -31.94
C GLY A 100 -4.23 -10.01 -32.93
N ARG A 101 -3.29 -9.13 -32.57
CA ARG A 101 -2.82 -7.97 -33.29
C ARG A 101 -1.29 -8.02 -33.48
N GLU A 102 -0.81 -9.13 -34.03
CA GLU A 102 0.62 -9.31 -34.33
C GLU A 102 1.16 -8.28 -35.33
N ASP A 103 0.26 -7.72 -36.17
CA ASP A 103 0.55 -6.60 -37.07
C ASP A 103 1.15 -5.37 -36.34
N MET A 104 0.82 -5.16 -35.09
CA MET A 104 1.33 -4.04 -34.29
C MET A 104 2.83 -4.15 -33.97
N VAL A 105 3.43 -5.33 -34.10
CA VAL A 105 4.86 -5.54 -33.88
C VAL A 105 5.70 -4.81 -34.93
N GLU A 106 5.24 -4.81 -36.19
CA GLU A 106 5.91 -4.17 -37.32
C GLU A 106 5.36 -2.75 -37.60
N ASP A 107 4.28 -2.33 -36.96
CA ASP A 107 3.70 -0.99 -37.11
C ASP A 107 4.69 0.08 -36.65
N PRO A 108 5.08 1.03 -37.52
CA PRO A 108 6.03 2.10 -37.17
C PRO A 108 5.65 2.90 -35.92
N ARG A 109 4.35 2.99 -35.59
CA ARG A 109 3.84 3.67 -34.40
C ARG A 109 4.13 2.89 -33.12
N PHE A 110 4.32 1.56 -33.18
CA PHE A 110 4.39 0.69 -31.99
C PHE A 110 5.64 -0.20 -31.93
N SER A 111 6.37 -0.36 -33.02
CA SER A 111 7.51 -1.28 -33.16
C SER A 111 8.68 -0.97 -32.20
N LYS A 112 8.81 0.28 -31.74
CA LYS A 112 9.86 0.70 -30.80
C LYS A 112 9.26 1.38 -29.59
N ALA A 113 9.91 1.23 -28.42
CA ALA A 113 9.46 1.84 -27.17
C ALA A 113 9.26 3.37 -27.27
N GLU A 114 10.14 4.07 -27.98
CA GLU A 114 10.00 5.52 -28.22
C GLU A 114 8.75 5.84 -29.03
N ALA A 115 8.50 5.11 -30.12
CA ALA A 115 7.31 5.28 -30.94
C ALA A 115 6.03 5.00 -30.12
N ARG A 116 6.01 3.96 -29.30
CA ARG A 116 4.88 3.68 -28.40
C ARG A 116 4.60 4.84 -27.43
N ARG A 117 5.62 5.53 -26.93
CA ARG A 117 5.44 6.73 -26.07
C ARG A 117 4.78 7.88 -26.86
N GLN A 118 5.22 8.11 -28.07
CA GLN A 118 4.69 9.19 -28.94
C GLN A 118 3.24 8.90 -29.34
N HIS A 119 2.91 7.62 -29.57
CA HIS A 119 1.57 7.14 -29.99
C HIS A 119 0.80 6.48 -28.84
N LYS A 120 1.05 6.93 -27.57
CA LYS A 120 0.45 6.36 -26.36
C LYS A 120 -1.08 6.30 -26.41
N ALA A 121 -1.71 7.36 -26.87
CA ALA A 121 -3.18 7.44 -26.94
C ALA A 121 -3.76 6.40 -27.89
N GLU A 122 -3.17 6.23 -29.07
CA GLU A 122 -3.59 5.26 -30.09
C GLU A 122 -3.41 3.83 -29.56
N LEU A 123 -2.25 3.52 -28.98
CA LEU A 123 -1.98 2.21 -28.41
C LEU A 123 -2.94 1.88 -27.25
N THR A 124 -3.19 2.87 -26.39
CA THR A 124 -4.16 2.72 -25.28
C THR A 124 -5.55 2.39 -25.78
N GLU A 125 -6.00 3.03 -26.87
CA GLU A 125 -7.32 2.74 -27.45
C GLU A 125 -7.37 1.36 -28.10
N GLU A 126 -6.32 0.91 -28.80
CA GLU A 126 -6.27 -0.45 -29.37
C GLU A 126 -6.37 -1.52 -28.26
N ILE A 127 -5.64 -1.36 -27.17
CA ILE A 127 -5.72 -2.26 -26.01
C ILE A 127 -7.11 -2.18 -25.36
N SER A 128 -7.61 -0.97 -25.12
CA SER A 128 -8.89 -0.76 -24.46
C SER A 128 -10.08 -1.31 -25.28
N ARG A 129 -10.02 -1.29 -26.59
CA ARG A 129 -11.04 -1.91 -27.46
C ARG A 129 -11.13 -3.43 -27.21
N PHE A 130 -10.00 -4.07 -27.01
CA PHE A 130 -9.95 -5.50 -26.70
C PHE A 130 -10.48 -5.80 -25.30
N THR A 131 -10.04 -5.01 -24.30
CA THR A 131 -10.38 -5.28 -22.91
C THR A 131 -11.82 -4.91 -22.56
N ARG A 132 -12.37 -3.80 -23.09
CA ARG A 132 -13.79 -3.40 -22.90
C ARG A 132 -14.80 -4.44 -23.41
N ALA A 133 -14.43 -5.21 -24.40
CA ALA A 133 -15.28 -6.27 -24.96
C ALA A 133 -15.27 -7.58 -24.15
N ARG A 134 -14.56 -7.62 -23.03
CA ARG A 134 -14.32 -8.81 -22.21
C ARG A 134 -14.45 -8.53 -20.73
N THR A 135 -14.80 -9.57 -19.98
CA THR A 135 -14.76 -9.51 -18.52
C THR A 135 -13.31 -9.52 -18.02
N LEU A 136 -13.13 -9.13 -16.77
CA LEU A 136 -11.84 -9.16 -16.10
C LEU A 136 -11.24 -10.58 -16.07
N ASP A 137 -12.07 -11.59 -15.77
CA ASP A 137 -11.67 -13.00 -15.77
C ASP A 137 -11.22 -13.49 -17.17
N GLU A 138 -11.91 -13.06 -18.22
CA GLU A 138 -11.52 -13.39 -19.60
C GLU A 138 -10.21 -12.74 -20.00
N CYS A 139 -10.03 -11.46 -19.67
CA CYS A 139 -8.78 -10.73 -19.91
C CYS A 139 -7.60 -11.38 -19.20
N GLU A 140 -7.73 -11.65 -17.90
CA GLU A 140 -6.69 -12.27 -17.07
C GLU A 140 -6.27 -13.62 -17.64
N ARG A 141 -7.24 -14.51 -17.91
CA ARG A 141 -6.97 -15.83 -18.51
C ARG A 141 -6.24 -15.75 -19.83
N ILE A 142 -6.63 -14.81 -20.72
CA ILE A 142 -5.97 -14.63 -22.03
C ILE A 142 -4.55 -14.12 -21.83
N PHE A 143 -4.37 -13.11 -20.98
CA PHE A 143 -3.06 -12.51 -20.75
C PHE A 143 -2.09 -13.47 -20.08
N GLU A 144 -2.54 -14.24 -19.09
CA GLU A 144 -1.73 -15.30 -18.45
C GLU A 144 -1.29 -16.37 -19.45
N ALA A 145 -2.21 -16.84 -20.30
CA ALA A 145 -1.91 -17.85 -21.34
C ALA A 145 -0.82 -17.39 -22.33
N HIS A 146 -0.67 -16.08 -22.51
CA HIS A 146 0.34 -15.51 -23.43
C HIS A 146 1.56 -14.93 -22.68
N GLY A 147 1.63 -15.07 -21.35
CA GLY A 147 2.72 -14.53 -20.55
C GLY A 147 2.75 -12.99 -20.51
N VAL A 148 1.59 -12.35 -20.62
CA VAL A 148 1.42 -10.89 -20.48
C VAL A 148 1.38 -10.51 -19.00
N PRO A 149 2.31 -9.70 -18.50
CA PRO A 149 2.25 -9.20 -17.12
C PRO A 149 1.00 -8.34 -16.92
N ASN A 150 0.12 -8.81 -16.06
CA ASN A 150 -1.16 -8.17 -15.77
C ASN A 150 -1.56 -8.36 -14.31
N GLY A 151 -2.60 -7.64 -13.88
CA GLY A 151 -3.20 -7.81 -12.56
C GLY A 151 -4.54 -7.10 -12.45
N ARG A 152 -5.39 -7.59 -11.58
CA ARG A 152 -6.73 -7.02 -11.30
C ARG A 152 -6.61 -5.74 -10.49
N ILE A 153 -7.50 -4.79 -10.73
CA ILE A 153 -7.74 -3.70 -9.79
C ILE A 153 -8.89 -4.14 -8.86
N ASN A 154 -8.49 -4.65 -7.70
CA ASN A 154 -9.43 -5.18 -6.72
C ASN A 154 -10.13 -4.07 -5.91
N THR A 155 -11.42 -4.22 -5.71
CA THR A 155 -12.14 -3.48 -4.67
C THR A 155 -11.78 -4.02 -3.28
N MET A 156 -12.06 -3.25 -2.21
CA MET A 156 -11.85 -3.75 -0.84
C MET A 156 -12.65 -5.02 -0.55
N LYS A 157 -13.86 -5.16 -1.12
CA LYS A 157 -14.66 -6.37 -0.98
C LYS A 157 -14.00 -7.59 -1.62
N MET A 158 -13.41 -7.42 -2.81
CA MET A 158 -12.69 -8.49 -3.51
C MET A 158 -11.43 -8.89 -2.76
N ILE A 159 -10.60 -7.93 -2.35
CA ILE A 159 -9.35 -8.24 -1.64
C ILE A 159 -9.59 -8.87 -0.27
N CYS A 160 -10.65 -8.49 0.45
CA CYS A 160 -11.02 -9.12 1.71
C CYS A 160 -11.52 -10.57 1.55
N ALA A 161 -11.93 -10.98 0.35
CA ALA A 161 -12.32 -12.35 0.02
C ALA A 161 -11.20 -13.15 -0.67
N ASP A 162 -10.04 -12.53 -0.90
CA ASP A 162 -8.92 -13.14 -1.61
C ASP A 162 -8.32 -14.30 -0.82
N PRO A 163 -8.15 -15.50 -1.41
CA PRO A 163 -7.56 -16.66 -0.74
C PRO A 163 -6.14 -16.40 -0.22
N GLN A 164 -5.35 -15.57 -0.88
CA GLN A 164 -4.01 -15.23 -0.46
C GLN A 164 -4.02 -14.37 0.81
N ILE A 165 -4.95 -13.43 0.93
CA ILE A 165 -5.15 -12.62 2.14
C ILE A 165 -5.54 -13.52 3.32
N ALA A 166 -6.42 -14.50 3.09
CA ALA A 166 -6.78 -15.50 4.09
C ALA A 166 -5.59 -16.39 4.48
N ALA A 167 -4.87 -16.96 3.49
CA ALA A 167 -3.70 -17.80 3.71
C ALA A 167 -2.56 -17.09 4.47
N ARG A 168 -2.48 -15.77 4.32
CA ARG A 168 -1.51 -14.92 5.03
C ARG A 168 -2.01 -14.43 6.38
N ASN A 169 -3.20 -14.83 6.82
CA ASN A 169 -3.83 -14.37 8.06
C ASN A 169 -3.81 -12.82 8.18
N MET A 170 -4.22 -12.15 7.09
CA MET A 170 -4.21 -10.68 7.02
C MET A 170 -5.54 -10.05 7.39
N ILE A 171 -6.56 -10.86 7.70
CA ILE A 171 -7.79 -10.41 8.35
C ILE A 171 -7.93 -11.19 9.63
N VAL A 172 -7.93 -10.48 10.75
CA VAL A 172 -8.03 -11.05 12.10
C VAL A 172 -9.30 -10.59 12.78
N GLU A 173 -9.86 -11.43 13.64
CA GLU A 173 -11.01 -11.10 14.47
C GLU A 173 -10.54 -10.72 15.87
N VAL A 174 -11.14 -9.69 16.44
CA VAL A 174 -10.83 -9.19 17.78
C VAL A 174 -12.14 -8.98 18.53
N GLU A 175 -12.18 -9.48 19.76
CA GLU A 175 -13.33 -9.34 20.65
C GLU A 175 -13.17 -8.11 21.55
N HIS A 176 -14.02 -7.11 21.34
CA HIS A 176 -13.99 -5.88 22.15
C HIS A 176 -15.16 -5.89 23.15
N PRO A 177 -14.91 -5.59 24.44
CA PRO A 177 -15.91 -5.74 25.50
C PRO A 177 -17.16 -4.85 25.32
N VAL A 178 -17.07 -3.77 24.54
CA VAL A 178 -18.18 -2.84 24.27
C VAL A 178 -18.67 -2.94 22.82
N ALA A 179 -17.76 -3.04 21.85
CA ALA A 179 -18.09 -3.03 20.42
C ALA A 179 -18.44 -4.42 19.87
N GLY A 180 -18.22 -5.48 20.62
CA GLY A 180 -18.37 -6.86 20.14
C GLY A 180 -17.22 -7.27 19.21
N THR A 181 -17.42 -8.35 18.46
CA THR A 181 -16.42 -8.87 17.51
C THR A 181 -16.29 -7.96 16.30
N TYR A 182 -15.07 -7.56 15.96
CA TYR A 182 -14.77 -6.82 14.73
C TYR A 182 -13.55 -7.41 14.01
N ARG A 183 -13.44 -7.09 12.71
CA ARG A 183 -12.35 -7.54 11.86
C ARG A 183 -11.42 -6.38 11.53
N MET A 184 -10.12 -6.66 11.55
CA MET A 184 -9.10 -5.68 11.22
C MET A 184 -7.95 -6.31 10.43
N ALA A 185 -7.06 -5.47 9.88
CA ALA A 185 -5.86 -5.94 9.22
C ALA A 185 -4.90 -6.59 10.22
N GLY A 186 -4.41 -7.78 9.87
CA GLY A 186 -3.36 -8.47 10.61
C GLY A 186 -1.97 -7.89 10.34
N SER A 187 -0.99 -8.29 11.16
CA SER A 187 0.41 -7.88 10.98
C SER A 187 1.00 -8.47 9.70
N PRO A 188 1.67 -7.65 8.86
CA PRO A 188 2.42 -8.14 7.72
C PRO A 188 3.74 -8.83 8.11
N LEU A 189 4.22 -8.62 9.33
CA LEU A 189 5.46 -9.20 9.85
C LEU A 189 5.21 -10.65 10.29
N LYS A 190 5.87 -11.60 9.66
CA LYS A 190 5.77 -13.03 9.94
C LYS A 190 7.17 -13.57 10.26
N PHE A 191 7.40 -13.89 11.53
CA PHE A 191 8.68 -14.41 12.01
C PHE A 191 8.61 -15.94 12.13
N GLY A 192 9.56 -16.66 11.55
CA GLY A 192 9.56 -18.12 11.55
C GLY A 192 9.80 -18.77 12.92
N ASN A 193 10.45 -18.04 13.84
CA ASN A 193 10.82 -18.57 15.16
C ASN A 193 9.99 -18.00 16.31
N TYR A 194 8.99 -17.18 16.03
CA TYR A 194 8.08 -16.63 17.03
C TYR A 194 6.64 -17.07 16.74
N PRO A 195 5.81 -17.22 17.78
CA PRO A 195 4.40 -17.49 17.57
C PRO A 195 3.73 -16.36 16.79
N ASP A 196 2.60 -16.66 16.19
CA ASP A 196 1.77 -15.65 15.54
C ASP A 196 1.38 -14.55 16.52
N THR A 197 1.25 -13.33 15.99
CA THR A 197 0.86 -12.16 16.76
C THR A 197 -0.50 -12.38 17.41
N THR A 198 -0.59 -12.21 18.73
CA THR A 198 -1.86 -12.13 19.45
C THR A 198 -2.45 -10.74 19.28
N TYR A 199 -3.74 -10.67 18.98
CA TYR A 199 -4.45 -9.40 18.79
C TYR A 199 -5.40 -9.16 19.97
N GLU A 200 -5.15 -8.08 20.68
CA GLU A 200 -5.99 -7.62 21.76
C GLU A 200 -6.86 -6.44 21.30
N PRO A 201 -8.06 -6.26 21.90
CA PRO A 201 -8.89 -5.11 21.59
C PRO A 201 -8.25 -3.80 22.06
N ALA A 202 -8.57 -2.71 21.37
CA ALA A 202 -8.21 -1.38 21.84
C ALA A 202 -8.82 -1.14 23.25
N PRO A 203 -8.08 -0.51 24.18
CA PRO A 203 -8.64 -0.20 25.49
C PRO A 203 -9.78 0.83 25.38
N THR A 204 -10.75 0.73 26.27
CA THR A 204 -11.77 1.77 26.41
C THR A 204 -11.14 3.04 27.00
N LEU A 205 -11.79 4.18 26.76
CA LEU A 205 -11.29 5.46 27.28
C LEU A 205 -11.13 5.41 28.81
N GLY A 206 -9.91 5.69 29.27
CA GLY A 206 -9.58 5.70 30.70
C GLY A 206 -9.40 4.33 31.34
N GLN A 207 -9.46 3.23 30.57
CA GLN A 207 -9.35 1.85 31.11
C GLN A 207 -8.13 1.64 32.02
N HIS A 208 -6.99 2.19 31.64
CA HIS A 208 -5.71 2.03 32.35
C HIS A 208 -5.29 3.27 33.17
N THR A 209 -6.15 4.27 33.30
CA THR A 209 -5.79 5.52 34.00
C THR A 209 -5.31 5.26 35.42
N ARG A 210 -6.06 4.48 36.20
CA ARG A 210 -5.69 4.13 37.57
C ARG A 210 -4.33 3.41 37.67
N GLU A 211 -4.15 2.40 36.83
CA GLU A 211 -2.91 1.62 36.77
C GLU A 211 -1.70 2.52 36.47
N VAL A 212 -1.82 3.37 35.44
CA VAL A 212 -0.76 4.29 35.03
C VAL A 212 -0.42 5.28 36.15
N LEU A 213 -1.42 5.89 36.79
CA LEU A 213 -1.21 6.84 37.88
C LEU A 213 -0.55 6.17 39.10
N ALA A 214 -1.01 4.98 39.46
CA ALA A 214 -0.43 4.26 40.62
C ALA A 214 0.97 3.71 40.29
N GLU A 215 1.14 3.05 39.16
CA GLU A 215 2.37 2.30 38.83
C GLU A 215 3.51 3.22 38.38
N TYR A 216 3.25 4.17 37.48
CA TYR A 216 4.30 5.03 36.90
C TYR A 216 4.49 6.33 37.67
N LEU A 217 3.43 6.98 38.12
CA LEU A 217 3.51 8.23 38.89
C LEU A 217 3.60 8.00 40.39
N LYS A 218 3.41 6.77 40.87
CA LYS A 218 3.42 6.43 42.32
C LYS A 218 2.43 7.28 43.13
N MET A 219 1.30 7.67 42.43
CA MET A 219 0.27 8.50 43.06
C MET A 219 -0.48 7.70 44.15
N PRO A 220 -0.74 8.28 45.32
CA PRO A 220 -1.54 7.63 46.36
C PRO A 220 -2.97 7.35 45.88
N GLU A 221 -3.55 6.24 46.32
CA GLU A 221 -4.89 5.80 45.87
C GLU A 221 -5.97 6.86 46.18
N GLU A 222 -5.86 7.57 47.29
CA GLU A 222 -6.81 8.64 47.63
C GLU A 222 -6.80 9.82 46.68
N GLU A 223 -5.62 10.18 46.17
CA GLU A 223 -5.47 11.21 45.12
C GLU A 223 -6.01 10.75 43.78
N ILE A 224 -5.77 9.48 43.43
CA ILE A 224 -6.31 8.88 42.20
C ILE A 224 -7.85 8.90 42.23
N GLU A 225 -8.46 8.47 43.33
CA GLU A 225 -9.91 8.47 43.48
C GLU A 225 -10.51 9.89 43.34
N THR A 226 -9.88 10.86 43.95
CA THR A 226 -10.30 12.28 43.88
C THR A 226 -10.25 12.77 42.44
N MET A 227 -9.14 12.54 41.73
CA MET A 227 -8.94 12.95 40.35
C MET A 227 -9.94 12.28 39.41
N LEU A 228 -10.18 10.97 39.54
CA LEU A 228 -11.14 10.24 38.72
C LEU A 228 -12.58 10.68 38.95
N LYS A 229 -12.92 11.13 40.16
CA LYS A 229 -14.23 11.66 40.51
C LYS A 229 -14.45 13.04 39.86
N GLU A 230 -13.49 13.95 39.98
CA GLU A 230 -13.52 15.27 39.34
C GLU A 230 -13.63 15.16 37.80
N GLN A 231 -12.89 14.21 37.20
CA GLN A 231 -12.96 13.98 35.76
C GLN A 231 -14.34 13.50 35.29
N LYS A 232 -15.03 12.68 36.08
CA LYS A 232 -16.40 12.24 35.73
C LYS A 232 -17.41 13.40 35.82
N GLU A 233 -17.24 14.32 36.77
CA GLU A 233 -18.09 15.48 36.90
C GLU A 233 -17.94 16.47 35.73
N LEU A 234 -16.71 16.62 35.20
CA LEU A 234 -16.42 17.47 34.03
C LEU A 234 -16.97 16.93 32.68
N VAL A 235 -17.12 15.62 32.55
CA VAL A 235 -17.65 14.99 31.32
C VAL A 235 -19.19 15.04 31.26
N HIS A 236 -19.87 15.34 32.37
CA HIS A 236 -21.33 15.43 32.44
C HIS A 236 -21.86 16.87 32.48
N THR A 237 -21.00 17.88 32.32
CA THR A 237 -21.32 19.30 32.11
C THR A 237 -21.10 19.71 30.65
#